data_69255b64d5d1d91281fa90ddddd03bd4
#
_entry.id   69255b64d5d1d91281fa90ddddd03bd4
#
_cell.length_a   1.000
_cell.length_b   1.000
_cell.length_c   1.000
_cell.angle_alpha   90.00
_cell.angle_beta   90.00
_cell.angle_gamma   90.00
#
_symmetry.space_group_name_H-M   'P 1'
#
loop_
_entity.id
_entity.type
_entity.pdbx_description
1 polymer ?
#
loop_
_entity_poly.entity_id
_entity_poly.type
_entity_poly.pdbx_seq_one_letter_code
_entity_poly.pdbx_strand_id
1 'polypeptide(L)'
;MPILVVDPAYIDNQFWALEKIHQQAMVITREKQNMKPTLYDNNAFDGEDPVNKGVLSDELAGYSNAALRRICYRDPATCKDFVFITTCNSLRPGLIALLYFMRWKIEKAYDVFKNKLKVRKAWGSGETCAMMQAHFVALLHNLLTLLLARLEKTGLNQNAIEMRAAKRITETPPQKRVPTHEMIRHAFPLTCQFIRIVRNVFRQKIPWEDAYLLFKQRLHSYL
;
A
#
# COMPACT_ATOMS: atom_id res chain seq x y z
N MET A 1 4.11 -22.18 1.26
CA MET A 1 2.94 -21.99 0.41
C MET A 1 2.69 -20.50 0.22
N PRO A 2 2.48 -19.99 -1.01
CA PRO A 2 2.25 -18.57 -1.26
C PRO A 2 0.89 -18.13 -0.69
N ILE A 3 0.81 -16.87 -0.28
CA ILE A 3 -0.43 -16.23 0.17
C ILE A 3 -0.83 -15.20 -0.87
N LEU A 4 -2.00 -15.37 -1.45
CA LEU A 4 -2.59 -14.46 -2.44
C LEU A 4 -3.65 -13.60 -1.74
N VAL A 5 -3.40 -12.30 -1.64
CA VAL A 5 -4.37 -11.36 -1.12
C VAL A 5 -5.01 -10.63 -2.29
N VAL A 6 -6.28 -10.92 -2.53
CA VAL A 6 -6.98 -10.47 -3.73
C VAL A 6 -8.12 -9.51 -3.41
N ASP A 7 -8.46 -8.66 -4.39
CA ASP A 7 -9.64 -7.80 -4.30
C ASP A 7 -10.92 -8.64 -4.37
N PRO A 8 -12.02 -8.22 -3.70
CA PRO A 8 -13.32 -8.89 -3.82
C PRO A 8 -13.82 -9.07 -5.25
N ALA A 9 -13.35 -8.24 -6.20
CA ALA A 9 -13.70 -8.39 -7.61
C ALA A 9 -13.27 -9.75 -8.19
N TYR A 10 -12.20 -10.34 -7.65
CA TYR A 10 -11.61 -11.61 -8.11
C TYR A 10 -12.15 -12.84 -7.36
N ILE A 11 -13.31 -12.73 -6.70
CA ILE A 11 -13.95 -13.90 -6.07
C ILE A 11 -14.48 -14.82 -7.16
N ASP A 12 -13.89 -16.00 -7.23
CA ASP A 12 -14.33 -17.12 -8.02
C ASP A 12 -14.42 -18.37 -7.13
N ASN A 13 -15.65 -18.81 -6.87
CA ASN A 13 -15.90 -19.93 -5.98
C ASN A 13 -15.37 -21.25 -6.53
N GLN A 14 -15.30 -21.41 -7.86
CA GLN A 14 -14.74 -22.63 -8.49
C GLN A 14 -13.22 -22.65 -8.31
N PHE A 15 -12.55 -21.57 -8.63
CA PHE A 15 -11.11 -21.42 -8.42
C PHE A 15 -10.72 -21.67 -6.96
N TRP A 16 -11.48 -21.12 -6.01
CA TRP A 16 -11.18 -21.26 -4.59
C TRP A 16 -11.39 -22.68 -4.08
N ALA A 17 -12.39 -23.40 -4.60
CA ALA A 17 -12.58 -24.80 -4.30
C ALA A 17 -11.41 -25.65 -4.80
N LEU A 18 -10.89 -25.35 -6.00
CA LEU A 18 -9.72 -26.02 -6.57
C LEU A 18 -8.45 -25.71 -5.77
N GLU A 19 -8.19 -24.46 -5.42
CA GLU A 19 -7.03 -24.07 -4.62
C GLU A 19 -7.04 -24.71 -3.23
N LYS A 20 -8.20 -24.82 -2.60
CA LYS A 20 -8.33 -25.52 -1.32
C LYS A 20 -8.02 -27.01 -1.45
N ILE A 21 -8.46 -27.64 -2.54
CA ILE A 21 -8.23 -29.07 -2.79
C ILE A 21 -6.75 -29.32 -3.11
N HIS A 22 -6.16 -28.50 -3.96
CA HIS A 22 -4.77 -28.66 -4.40
C HIS A 22 -3.74 -28.09 -3.43
N GLN A 23 -4.17 -27.29 -2.46
CA GLN A 23 -3.30 -26.63 -1.46
C GLN A 23 -2.09 -25.89 -2.09
N GLN A 24 -2.27 -25.36 -3.29
CA GLN A 24 -1.18 -24.68 -4.01
C GLN A 24 -0.92 -23.27 -3.50
N ALA A 25 -1.99 -22.58 -3.07
CA ALA A 25 -1.90 -21.24 -2.50
C ALA A 25 -2.97 -21.01 -1.43
N MET A 26 -2.70 -20.12 -0.49
CA MET A 26 -3.70 -19.58 0.43
C MET A 26 -4.27 -18.32 -0.17
N VAL A 27 -5.60 -18.21 -0.24
CA VAL A 27 -6.28 -17.02 -0.76
C VAL A 27 -6.95 -16.27 0.39
N ILE A 28 -6.79 -14.94 0.41
CA ILE A 28 -7.44 -14.05 1.37
C ILE A 28 -8.14 -12.95 0.59
N THR A 29 -9.42 -12.72 0.88
CA THR A 29 -10.17 -11.58 0.36
C THR A 29 -11.24 -11.11 1.34
N ARG A 30 -11.91 -10.00 1.00
CA ARG A 30 -13.06 -9.50 1.75
C ARG A 30 -14.36 -10.06 1.14
N GLU A 31 -15.29 -10.47 2.01
CA GLU A 31 -16.64 -10.88 1.61
C GLU A 31 -17.39 -9.74 0.92
N LYS A 32 -18.12 -10.06 -0.14
CA LYS A 32 -19.04 -9.11 -0.79
C LYS A 32 -20.38 -9.08 -0.04
N GLN A 33 -21.03 -7.92 -0.02
CA GLN A 33 -22.33 -7.74 0.67
C GLN A 33 -23.46 -8.62 0.11
N ASN A 34 -23.35 -9.06 -1.13
CA ASN A 34 -24.36 -9.92 -1.79
C ASN A 34 -24.09 -11.43 -1.57
N MET A 35 -23.04 -11.81 -0.88
CA MET A 35 -22.78 -13.20 -0.55
C MET A 35 -23.62 -13.61 0.66
N LYS A 36 -24.22 -14.79 0.58
CA LYS A 36 -25.04 -15.37 1.65
C LYS A 36 -24.40 -16.69 2.09
N PRO A 37 -23.48 -16.67 3.04
CA PRO A 37 -22.85 -17.89 3.52
C PRO A 37 -23.82 -18.70 4.39
N THR A 38 -23.65 -20.01 4.37
CA THR A 38 -24.25 -20.91 5.37
C THR A 38 -23.18 -21.18 6.42
N LEU A 39 -23.39 -20.76 7.66
CA LEU A 39 -22.46 -21.02 8.76
C LEU A 39 -22.55 -22.49 9.21
N TYR A 40 -21.40 -23.15 9.36
CA TYR A 40 -21.32 -24.56 9.75
C TYR A 40 -20.79 -24.72 11.16
N ASP A 41 -19.71 -23.98 11.52
CA ASP A 41 -19.01 -24.16 12.78
C ASP A 41 -18.26 -22.89 13.18
N ASN A 42 -17.89 -22.79 14.46
CA ASN A 42 -17.05 -21.71 15.00
C ASN A 42 -15.68 -22.27 15.37
N ASN A 43 -14.63 -21.65 14.86
CA ASN A 43 -13.28 -21.96 15.24
C ASN A 43 -12.91 -21.25 16.54
N ALA A 44 -12.32 -21.96 17.48
CA ALA A 44 -11.76 -21.35 18.67
C ALA A 44 -10.51 -20.54 18.33
N PHE A 45 -10.38 -19.35 18.90
CA PHE A 45 -9.16 -18.55 18.84
C PHE A 45 -8.90 -17.87 20.18
N ASP A 46 -7.64 -17.53 20.44
CA ASP A 46 -7.26 -16.81 21.64
C ASP A 46 -7.59 -15.32 21.46
N GLY A 47 -8.59 -14.84 22.21
CA GLY A 47 -9.03 -13.44 22.21
C GLY A 47 -8.06 -12.49 22.93
N GLU A 48 -7.23 -13.00 23.84
CA GLU A 48 -6.24 -12.22 24.59
C GLU A 48 -4.95 -12.00 23.78
N ASP A 49 -4.73 -12.77 22.70
CA ASP A 49 -3.59 -12.55 21.79
C ASP A 49 -3.70 -11.15 21.15
N PRO A 50 -2.70 -10.27 21.36
CA PRO A 50 -2.69 -8.92 20.78
C PRO A 50 -2.87 -8.90 19.26
N VAL A 51 -2.47 -9.97 18.58
CA VAL A 51 -2.62 -10.12 17.12
C VAL A 51 -4.10 -10.25 16.74
N ASN A 52 -4.92 -10.83 17.61
CA ASN A 52 -6.35 -11.06 17.37
C ASN A 52 -7.22 -9.88 17.82
N LYS A 53 -6.62 -8.78 18.27
CA LYS A 53 -7.35 -7.59 18.67
C LYS A 53 -8.25 -7.09 17.54
N GLY A 54 -9.56 -7.06 17.81
CA GLY A 54 -10.58 -6.68 16.83
C GLY A 54 -11.26 -7.86 16.13
N VAL A 55 -10.78 -9.10 16.30
CA VAL A 55 -11.49 -10.29 15.81
C VAL A 55 -12.76 -10.48 16.64
N LEU A 56 -13.90 -10.59 15.96
CA LEU A 56 -15.22 -10.82 16.57
C LEU A 56 -15.62 -12.29 16.51
N SER A 57 -15.39 -12.93 15.37
CA SER A 57 -15.64 -14.37 15.19
C SER A 57 -14.70 -14.95 14.14
N ASP A 58 -14.50 -16.25 14.24
CA ASP A 58 -13.77 -17.09 13.29
C ASP A 58 -14.65 -18.32 13.01
N GLU A 59 -15.14 -18.44 11.80
CA GLU A 59 -16.21 -19.35 11.45
C GLU A 59 -15.83 -20.18 10.23
N LEU A 60 -16.40 -21.38 10.12
CA LEU A 60 -16.41 -22.15 8.89
C LEU A 60 -17.74 -21.89 8.18
N ALA A 61 -17.69 -21.39 6.95
CA ALA A 61 -18.86 -21.00 6.19
C ALA A 61 -18.88 -21.60 4.78
N GLY A 62 -20.05 -22.02 4.32
CA GLY A 62 -20.28 -22.52 2.97
C GLY A 62 -20.61 -21.42 2.01
N TYR A 63 -19.87 -21.36 0.90
CA TYR A 63 -20.09 -20.46 -0.22
C TYR A 63 -20.27 -21.26 -1.49
N SER A 64 -21.50 -21.45 -1.92
CA SER A 64 -21.82 -22.28 -3.08
C SER A 64 -21.16 -23.67 -2.99
N ASN A 65 -20.06 -23.91 -3.68
CA ASN A 65 -19.39 -25.19 -3.75
C ASN A 65 -18.13 -25.31 -2.86
N ALA A 66 -17.83 -24.29 -2.04
CA ALA A 66 -16.63 -24.26 -1.21
C ALA A 66 -16.99 -23.95 0.26
N ALA A 67 -16.44 -24.72 1.19
CA ALA A 67 -16.42 -24.37 2.60
C ALA A 67 -15.15 -23.57 2.89
N LEU A 68 -15.28 -22.32 3.27
CA LEU A 68 -14.18 -21.40 3.50
C LEU A 68 -14.21 -20.90 4.95
N ARG A 69 -13.06 -20.50 5.45
CA ARG A 69 -12.95 -19.84 6.74
C ARG A 69 -13.39 -18.38 6.60
N ARG A 70 -14.27 -17.94 7.48
CA ARG A 70 -14.86 -16.61 7.54
C ARG A 70 -14.46 -15.92 8.83
N ILE A 71 -13.93 -14.74 8.77
CA ILE A 71 -13.44 -13.99 9.93
C ILE A 71 -14.15 -12.65 9.98
N CYS A 72 -14.93 -12.42 11.04
CA CYS A 72 -15.51 -11.12 11.33
C CYS A 72 -14.52 -10.30 12.16
N TYR A 73 -14.26 -9.09 11.73
CA TYR A 73 -13.26 -8.22 12.31
C TYR A 73 -13.77 -6.79 12.44
N ARG A 74 -13.59 -6.20 13.61
CA ARG A 74 -13.82 -4.77 13.84
C ARG A 74 -12.49 -4.04 13.95
N ASP A 75 -12.24 -3.09 13.05
CA ASP A 75 -11.04 -2.27 13.11
C ASP A 75 -11.05 -1.41 14.40
N PRO A 76 -10.09 -1.61 15.32
CA PRO A 76 -10.06 -0.88 16.57
C PRO A 76 -9.88 0.64 16.43
N ALA A 77 -9.32 1.10 15.29
CA ALA A 77 -9.04 2.52 15.04
C ALA A 77 -10.26 3.25 14.45
N THR A 78 -11.01 2.60 13.57
CA THR A 78 -12.12 3.23 12.83
C THR A 78 -13.50 2.73 13.26
N CYS A 79 -13.56 1.69 14.11
CA CYS A 79 -14.78 0.98 14.53
C CYS A 79 -15.61 0.44 13.36
N LYS A 80 -15.00 0.21 12.20
CA LYS A 80 -15.66 -0.36 11.02
C LYS A 80 -15.56 -1.88 11.04
N ASP A 81 -16.65 -2.52 10.65
CA ASP A 81 -16.72 -3.96 10.55
C ASP A 81 -16.28 -4.42 9.15
N PHE A 82 -15.49 -5.48 9.12
CA PHE A 82 -15.01 -6.16 7.94
C PHE A 82 -15.24 -7.65 8.06
N VAL A 83 -15.51 -8.30 6.97
CA VAL A 83 -15.61 -9.75 6.91
C VAL A 83 -14.61 -10.24 5.88
N PHE A 84 -13.71 -11.12 6.30
CA PHE A 84 -12.69 -11.74 5.44
C PHE A 84 -13.04 -13.21 5.23
N ILE A 85 -12.76 -13.69 4.02
CA ILE A 85 -12.87 -15.10 3.67
C ILE A 85 -11.54 -15.60 3.16
N THR A 86 -11.20 -16.84 3.52
CA THR A 86 -9.89 -17.38 3.20
C THR A 86 -9.91 -18.92 3.10
N THR A 87 -9.01 -19.45 2.30
CA THR A 87 -8.71 -20.89 2.27
C THR A 87 -7.70 -21.28 3.35
N CYS A 88 -7.08 -20.32 4.04
CA CYS A 88 -6.06 -20.54 5.05
C CYS A 88 -6.66 -20.91 6.40
N ASN A 89 -6.37 -22.13 6.88
CA ASN A 89 -6.81 -22.59 8.19
C ASN A 89 -5.70 -22.49 9.26
N SER A 90 -4.44 -22.25 8.87
CA SER A 90 -3.29 -22.34 9.79
C SER A 90 -2.89 -21.02 10.44
N LEU A 91 -3.26 -19.88 9.83
CA LEU A 91 -2.92 -18.58 10.39
C LEU A 91 -3.91 -18.11 11.46
N ARG A 92 -3.42 -17.35 12.43
CA ARG A 92 -4.27 -16.67 13.41
C ARG A 92 -5.23 -15.69 12.70
N PRO A 93 -6.49 -15.55 13.15
CA PRO A 93 -7.49 -14.76 12.42
C PRO A 93 -7.10 -13.28 12.29
N GLY A 94 -6.46 -12.68 13.28
CA GLY A 94 -5.99 -11.31 13.22
C GLY A 94 -4.88 -11.09 12.19
N LEU A 95 -4.03 -12.11 11.92
CA LEU A 95 -3.04 -12.02 10.84
C LEU A 95 -3.69 -11.96 9.45
N ILE A 96 -4.82 -12.64 9.26
CA ILE A 96 -5.57 -12.61 8.00
C ILE A 96 -6.10 -11.20 7.75
N ALA A 97 -6.67 -10.55 8.78
CA ALA A 97 -7.10 -9.16 8.69
C ALA A 97 -5.91 -8.22 8.37
N LEU A 98 -4.78 -8.39 9.08
CA LEU A 98 -3.57 -7.60 8.84
C LEU A 98 -3.05 -7.74 7.40
N LEU A 99 -2.95 -8.98 6.90
CA LEU A 99 -2.50 -9.25 5.53
C LEU A 99 -3.42 -8.59 4.50
N TYR A 100 -4.74 -8.65 4.71
CA TYR A 100 -5.67 -7.98 3.83
C TYR A 100 -5.48 -6.45 3.85
N PHE A 101 -5.32 -5.84 5.00
CA PHE A 101 -5.04 -4.40 5.09
C PHE A 101 -3.70 -4.00 4.45
N MET A 102 -2.71 -4.88 4.47
CA MET A 102 -1.45 -4.65 3.76
C MET A 102 -1.62 -4.53 2.23
N ARG A 103 -2.67 -5.10 1.64
CA ARG A 103 -3.00 -4.93 0.21
C ARG A 103 -3.13 -3.45 -0.18
N TRP A 104 -3.64 -2.61 0.71
CA TRP A 104 -3.75 -1.17 0.48
C TRP A 104 -2.41 -0.47 0.21
N LYS A 105 -1.30 -1.09 0.57
CA LYS A 105 0.04 -0.57 0.22
C LYS A 105 0.25 -0.53 -1.30
N ILE A 106 -0.36 -1.45 -2.04
CA ILE A 106 -0.31 -1.48 -3.51
C ILE A 106 -1.04 -0.25 -4.07
N GLU A 107 -2.23 0.05 -3.57
CA GLU A 107 -3.00 1.23 -4.00
C GLU A 107 -2.24 2.53 -3.70
N LYS A 108 -1.64 2.63 -2.52
CA LYS A 108 -0.76 3.76 -2.17
C LYS A 108 0.46 3.85 -3.10
N ALA A 109 1.05 2.73 -3.48
CA ALA A 109 2.15 2.72 -4.46
C ALA A 109 1.68 3.24 -5.82
N TYR A 110 0.53 2.78 -6.31
CA TYR A 110 -0.06 3.29 -7.56
C TYR A 110 -0.42 4.77 -7.48
N ASP A 111 -0.92 5.26 -6.35
CA ASP A 111 -1.15 6.68 -6.14
C ASP A 111 0.14 7.49 -6.24
N VAL A 112 1.21 7.02 -5.60
CA VAL A 112 2.54 7.64 -5.74
C VAL A 112 2.97 7.67 -7.21
N PHE A 113 2.83 6.57 -7.94
CA PHE A 113 3.20 6.49 -9.36
C PHE A 113 2.40 7.47 -10.21
N LYS A 114 1.09 7.45 -10.07
CA LYS A 114 0.17 8.23 -10.90
C LYS A 114 0.20 9.72 -10.56
N ASN A 115 0.21 10.05 -9.29
CA ASN A 115 -0.02 11.40 -8.82
C ASN A 115 1.28 12.11 -8.37
N LYS A 116 2.14 11.43 -7.64
CA LYS A 116 3.39 12.01 -7.12
C LYS A 116 4.52 11.97 -8.14
N LEU A 117 4.72 10.84 -8.82
CA LEU A 117 5.76 10.70 -9.85
C LEU A 117 5.29 11.15 -11.24
N LYS A 118 3.98 11.47 -11.39
CA LYS A 118 3.36 11.92 -12.64
C LYS A 118 3.60 10.98 -13.84
N VAL A 119 3.72 9.69 -13.58
CA VAL A 119 3.87 8.67 -14.63
C VAL A 119 2.50 8.39 -15.26
N ARG A 120 1.94 9.42 -15.92
CA ARG A 120 0.61 9.34 -16.53
C ARG A 120 0.64 8.99 -18.01
N LYS A 121 1.81 9.14 -18.65
CA LYS A 121 1.99 8.85 -20.08
C LYS A 121 2.97 7.72 -20.25
N ALA A 122 2.65 6.80 -21.14
CA ALA A 122 3.58 5.79 -21.57
C ALA A 122 4.80 6.46 -22.25
N TRP A 123 5.99 5.92 -22.03
CA TRP A 123 7.22 6.41 -22.65
C TRP A 123 7.29 6.05 -24.14
N GLY A 124 6.49 5.06 -24.55
CA GLY A 124 6.34 4.61 -25.93
C GLY A 124 5.19 3.61 -26.06
N SER A 125 4.90 3.20 -27.29
CA SER A 125 3.78 2.31 -27.62
C SER A 125 4.14 0.82 -27.58
N GLY A 126 5.42 0.47 -27.43
CA GLY A 126 5.87 -0.93 -27.41
C GLY A 126 5.75 -1.58 -26.04
N GLU A 127 5.49 -2.89 -26.00
CA GLU A 127 5.41 -3.69 -24.78
C GLU A 127 6.68 -3.58 -23.94
N THR A 128 7.85 -3.69 -24.54
CA THR A 128 9.15 -3.54 -23.87
C THR A 128 9.27 -2.19 -23.18
N CYS A 129 8.80 -1.12 -23.81
CA CYS A 129 8.83 0.23 -23.24
C CYS A 129 7.91 0.34 -22.03
N ALA A 130 6.73 -0.25 -22.10
CA ALA A 130 5.79 -0.29 -20.98
C ALA A 130 6.35 -1.11 -19.79
N MET A 131 6.97 -2.26 -20.07
CA MET A 131 7.62 -3.08 -19.05
C MET A 131 8.79 -2.36 -18.38
N MET A 132 9.68 -1.73 -19.18
CA MET A 132 10.79 -0.94 -18.65
C MET A 132 10.30 0.22 -17.79
N GLN A 133 9.25 0.92 -18.22
CA GLN A 133 8.63 1.98 -17.43
C GLN A 133 8.11 1.44 -16.09
N ALA A 134 7.41 0.32 -16.09
CA ALA A 134 6.88 -0.30 -14.87
C ALA A 134 8.00 -0.69 -13.90
N HIS A 135 9.07 -1.34 -14.38
CA HIS A 135 10.22 -1.71 -13.56
C HIS A 135 10.94 -0.48 -13.00
N PHE A 136 11.16 0.55 -13.82
CA PHE A 136 11.81 1.78 -13.37
C PHE A 136 11.00 2.48 -12.28
N VAL A 137 9.69 2.55 -12.45
CA VAL A 137 8.79 3.17 -11.48
C VAL A 137 8.76 2.39 -10.17
N ALA A 138 8.73 1.06 -10.22
CA ALA A 138 8.82 0.20 -9.05
C ALA A 138 10.16 0.37 -8.31
N LEU A 139 11.27 0.42 -9.05
CA LEU A 139 12.60 0.68 -8.49
C LEU A 139 12.67 2.04 -7.81
N LEU A 140 12.16 3.09 -8.47
CA LEU A 140 12.14 4.45 -7.93
C LEU A 140 11.29 4.55 -6.65
N HIS A 141 10.15 3.86 -6.61
CA HIS A 141 9.31 3.78 -5.42
C HIS A 141 10.04 3.09 -4.25
N ASN A 142 10.70 1.97 -4.51
CA ASN A 142 11.44 1.25 -3.49
C ASN A 142 12.60 2.09 -2.94
N LEU A 143 13.36 2.75 -3.81
CA LEU A 143 14.43 3.65 -3.40
C LEU A 143 13.91 4.83 -2.56
N LEU A 144 12.79 5.43 -2.96
CA LEU A 144 12.15 6.50 -2.19
C LEU A 144 11.70 6.00 -0.81
N THR A 145 11.09 4.82 -0.75
CA THR A 145 10.64 4.22 0.51
C THR A 145 11.81 3.95 1.46
N LEU A 146 12.90 3.38 0.96
CA LEU A 146 14.11 3.13 1.74
C LEU A 146 14.75 4.44 2.23
N LEU A 147 14.78 5.46 1.37
CA LEU A 147 15.31 6.77 1.72
C LEU A 147 14.49 7.42 2.83
N LEU A 148 13.15 7.40 2.71
CA LEU A 148 12.25 7.96 3.71
C LEU A 148 12.39 7.23 5.05
N ALA A 149 12.44 5.89 5.04
CA ALA A 149 12.66 5.11 6.26
C ALA A 149 14.03 5.42 6.92
N ARG A 150 15.06 5.71 6.13
CA ARG A 150 16.37 6.14 6.65
C ARG A 150 16.32 7.55 7.23
N LEU A 151 15.58 8.46 6.60
CA LEU A 151 15.39 9.83 7.10
C LEU A 151 14.58 9.85 8.40
N GLU A 152 13.53 9.04 8.51
CA GLU A 152 12.73 8.91 9.75
C GLU A 152 13.61 8.46 10.93
N LYS A 153 14.54 7.52 10.71
CA LYS A 153 15.52 7.12 11.75
C LYS A 153 16.44 8.26 12.19
N THR A 154 16.59 9.31 11.37
CA THR A 154 17.38 10.51 11.72
C THR A 154 16.54 11.63 12.30
N GLY A 155 15.29 11.37 12.68
CA GLY A 155 14.38 12.35 13.30
C GLY A 155 13.64 13.28 12.31
N LEU A 156 13.78 13.06 11.01
CA LEU A 156 13.05 13.81 9.98
C LEU A 156 11.68 13.15 9.73
N ASN A 157 10.62 13.82 10.18
CA ASN A 157 9.26 13.36 10.01
C ASN A 157 8.67 13.86 8.67
N GLN A 158 8.39 12.93 7.75
CA GLN A 158 7.81 13.24 6.44
C GLN A 158 6.47 13.98 6.55
N ASN A 159 5.58 13.54 7.45
CA ASN A 159 4.28 14.17 7.61
C ASN A 159 4.39 15.62 8.06
N ALA A 160 5.33 15.94 8.95
CA ALA A 160 5.57 17.30 9.40
C ALA A 160 6.07 18.20 8.25
N ILE A 161 6.92 17.68 7.37
CA ILE A 161 7.43 18.40 6.20
C ILE A 161 6.30 18.65 5.19
N GLU A 162 5.49 17.65 4.89
CA GLU A 162 4.35 17.76 3.97
C GLU A 162 3.29 18.72 4.52
N MET A 163 2.99 18.68 5.81
CA MET A 163 2.06 19.61 6.47
C MET A 163 2.56 21.06 6.43
N ARG A 164 3.86 21.30 6.69
CA ARG A 164 4.45 22.63 6.59
C ARG A 164 4.42 23.15 5.15
N ALA A 165 4.70 22.30 4.16
CA ALA A 165 4.61 22.69 2.75
C ALA A 165 3.16 23.05 2.37
N ALA A 166 2.17 22.27 2.78
CA ALA A 166 0.76 22.54 2.57
C ALA A 166 0.33 23.86 3.21
N LYS A 167 0.74 24.12 4.47
CA LYS A 167 0.46 25.35 5.19
C LYS A 167 1.02 26.58 4.46
N ARG A 168 2.26 26.54 3.98
CA ARG A 168 2.87 27.63 3.18
C ARG A 168 2.07 27.95 1.93
N ILE A 169 1.52 26.94 1.24
CA ILE A 169 0.68 27.16 0.06
C ILE A 169 -0.61 27.86 0.44
N THR A 170 -1.24 27.44 1.54
CA THR A 170 -2.51 28.03 2.01
C THR A 170 -2.31 29.49 2.46
N GLU A 171 -1.20 29.80 3.10
CA GLU A 171 -0.87 31.14 3.59
C GLU A 171 -0.41 32.11 2.47
N THR A 172 -0.07 31.60 1.27
CA THR A 172 0.36 32.43 0.14
C THR A 172 -0.86 33.09 -0.51
N PRO A 173 -0.88 34.44 -0.68
CA PRO A 173 -1.98 35.14 -1.32
C PRO A 173 -2.27 34.61 -2.74
N PRO A 174 -3.54 34.58 -3.19
CA PRO A 174 -3.91 34.03 -4.50
C PRO A 174 -3.15 34.65 -5.68
N GLN A 175 -2.84 35.94 -5.62
CA GLN A 175 -2.11 36.70 -6.64
C GLN A 175 -0.63 36.28 -6.77
N LYS A 176 -0.05 35.66 -5.72
CA LYS A 176 1.33 35.15 -5.69
C LYS A 176 1.40 33.62 -5.80
N ARG A 177 0.25 32.96 -6.02
CA ARG A 177 0.25 31.51 -6.17
C ARG A 177 0.86 31.13 -7.51
N VAL A 178 1.83 30.22 -7.43
CA VAL A 178 2.44 29.62 -8.61
C VAL A 178 1.43 28.72 -9.35
N PRO A 179 1.61 28.51 -10.67
CA PRO A 179 0.77 27.61 -11.46
C PRO A 179 0.61 26.22 -10.83
N THR A 180 -0.49 25.53 -11.12
CA THR A 180 -0.87 24.28 -10.46
C THR A 180 0.25 23.22 -10.44
N HIS A 181 1.06 23.11 -11.51
CA HIS A 181 2.19 22.17 -11.58
C HIS A 181 3.33 22.54 -10.60
N GLU A 182 3.53 23.83 -10.32
CA GLU A 182 4.50 24.29 -9.33
C GLU A 182 3.93 24.22 -7.92
N MET A 183 2.63 24.43 -7.74
CA MET A 183 1.96 24.18 -6.45
C MET A 183 2.12 22.72 -6.02
N ILE A 184 1.98 21.77 -6.94
CA ILE A 184 2.24 20.35 -6.65
C ILE A 184 3.71 20.13 -6.29
N ARG A 185 4.63 20.86 -6.93
CA ARG A 185 6.06 20.82 -6.60
C ARG A 185 6.35 21.33 -5.19
N HIS A 186 5.64 22.34 -4.75
CA HIS A 186 5.73 22.86 -3.38
C HIS A 186 4.98 21.99 -2.36
N ALA A 187 3.84 21.42 -2.74
CA ALA A 187 3.06 20.50 -1.89
C ALA A 187 3.78 19.20 -1.60
N PHE A 188 4.63 18.73 -2.56
CA PHE A 188 5.40 17.49 -2.42
C PHE A 188 6.90 17.73 -2.63
N PRO A 189 7.51 18.60 -1.81
CA PRO A 189 8.91 19.01 -2.03
C PRO A 189 9.88 17.82 -1.95
N LEU A 190 9.62 16.85 -1.07
CA LEU A 190 10.42 15.64 -0.92
C LEU A 190 10.49 14.82 -2.19
N THR A 191 9.35 14.48 -2.77
CA THR A 191 9.29 13.67 -4.01
C THR A 191 9.95 14.41 -5.18
N CYS A 192 9.68 15.72 -5.32
CA CYS A 192 10.27 16.51 -6.39
C CYS A 192 11.78 16.68 -6.24
N GLN A 193 12.27 16.90 -5.03
CA GLN A 193 13.71 17.00 -4.75
C GLN A 193 14.40 15.65 -4.97
N PHE A 194 13.79 14.55 -4.54
CA PHE A 194 14.30 13.20 -4.78
C PHE A 194 14.45 12.92 -6.28
N ILE A 195 13.41 13.14 -7.09
CA ILE A 195 13.47 12.94 -8.54
C ILE A 195 14.56 13.79 -9.17
N ARG A 196 14.69 15.05 -8.75
CA ARG A 196 15.71 15.96 -9.27
C ARG A 196 17.12 15.49 -8.93
N ILE A 197 17.36 15.00 -7.71
CA ILE A 197 18.65 14.47 -7.28
C ILE A 197 18.96 13.18 -8.02
N VAL A 198 18.03 12.22 -8.08
CA VAL A 198 18.20 10.97 -8.84
C VAL A 198 18.56 11.28 -10.30
N ARG A 199 17.84 12.20 -10.95
CA ARG A 199 18.18 12.62 -12.31
C ARG A 199 19.57 13.21 -12.44
N ASN A 200 20.02 14.00 -11.46
CA ASN A 200 21.36 14.59 -11.45
C ASN A 200 22.45 13.54 -11.21
N VAL A 201 22.21 12.57 -10.32
CA VAL A 201 23.10 11.43 -10.10
C VAL A 201 23.37 10.67 -11.41
N PHE A 202 22.30 10.33 -12.13
CA PHE A 202 22.45 9.66 -13.43
C PHE A 202 23.12 10.52 -14.51
N ARG A 203 22.87 11.82 -14.53
CA ARG A 203 23.48 12.73 -15.52
C ARG A 203 24.93 13.05 -15.22
N GLN A 204 25.29 13.22 -13.95
CA GLN A 204 26.61 13.72 -13.53
C GLN A 204 27.49 12.62 -12.91
N LYS A 205 27.01 11.37 -12.88
CA LYS A 205 27.70 10.23 -12.26
C LYS A 205 28.16 10.52 -10.81
N ILE A 206 27.33 11.25 -10.05
CA ILE A 206 27.60 11.56 -8.64
C ILE A 206 27.42 10.29 -7.81
N PRO A 207 28.36 9.95 -6.88
CA PRO A 207 28.18 8.85 -5.94
C PRO A 207 26.88 8.98 -5.13
N TRP A 208 26.26 7.84 -4.82
CA TRP A 208 24.97 7.83 -4.13
C TRP A 208 25.04 8.45 -2.72
N GLU A 209 26.16 8.28 -2.02
CA GLU A 209 26.41 8.89 -0.71
C GLU A 209 26.35 10.41 -0.77
N ASP A 210 27.00 11.01 -1.77
CA ASP A 210 26.96 12.47 -1.97
C ASP A 210 25.58 12.96 -2.34
N ALA A 211 24.85 12.19 -3.17
CA ALA A 211 23.46 12.49 -3.50
C ALA A 211 22.56 12.45 -2.26
N TYR A 212 22.78 11.51 -1.36
CA TYR A 212 22.06 11.41 -0.10
C TYR A 212 22.33 12.62 0.81
N LEU A 213 23.58 13.03 0.93
CA LEU A 213 23.95 14.22 1.70
C LEU A 213 23.33 15.48 1.15
N LEU A 214 23.35 15.69 -0.17
CA LEU A 214 22.70 16.80 -0.84
C LEU A 214 21.19 16.80 -0.60
N PHE A 215 20.56 15.63 -0.63
CA PHE A 215 19.13 15.50 -0.35
C PHE A 215 18.81 15.84 1.10
N LYS A 216 19.60 15.36 2.05
CA LYS A 216 19.48 15.65 3.48
C LYS A 216 19.64 17.16 3.75
N GLN A 217 20.66 17.79 3.20
CA GLN A 217 20.90 19.24 3.35
C GLN A 217 19.74 20.07 2.82
N ARG A 218 19.19 19.70 1.65
CA ARG A 218 18.04 20.40 1.06
C ARG A 218 16.77 20.19 1.86
N LEU A 219 16.57 19.04 2.48
CA LEU A 219 15.46 18.84 3.40
C LEU A 219 15.54 19.73 4.62
N HIS A 220 16.72 19.89 5.21
CA HIS A 220 16.91 20.81 6.34
C HIS A 220 16.62 22.26 5.98
N SER A 221 16.83 22.68 4.74
CA SER A 221 16.47 24.04 4.30
C SER A 221 14.97 24.28 4.16
N TYR A 222 14.12 23.23 4.19
CA TYR A 222 12.65 23.33 4.20
C TYR A 222 12.03 23.18 5.60
N LEU A 223 12.84 22.81 6.59
CA LEU A 223 12.46 22.76 8.00
C LEU A 223 12.68 24.10 8.70
#